data_127d04a579335e6805b6081b324bb98f
#
_entry.id   127d04a579335e6805b6081b324bb98f
#
_cell.length_a   1.000
_cell.length_b   1.000
_cell.length_c   1.000
_cell.angle_alpha   90.00
_cell.angle_beta   90.00
_cell.angle_gamma   90.00
#
_symmetry.space_group_name_H-M   'P 1'
#
loop_
_entity.id
_entity.type
_entity.pdbx_description
1 polymer ?
#
loop_
_entity_poly.entity_id
_entity_poly.type
_entity_poly.pdbx_seq_one_letter_code
_entity_poly.pdbx_strand_id
1 'polypeptide(L)'
;MPDQVGHDDDMKIDQPLLDNLTAQAKASPRLRMNYDLRNSAADTSQRMLNAIEPGSVVPIHRHQKTSETVVVLRGRVVEEFYDELERTCSATYEVSPSGPVCALNIPAGTWHTLRSLESGTVILEVKDGAYEPISDCDILK
;
A
#
# COMPACT_ATOMS: atom_id res chain seq x y z
N MET A 1 -1.05 19.12 16.31
CA MET A 1 -1.67 18.58 16.62
C MET A 1 -1.87 18.29 17.70
N PRO A 2 -2.18 18.53 17.94
CA PRO A 2 -2.40 18.31 19.09
C PRO A 2 -2.53 17.06 19.49
N ASP A 3 -2.37 16.78 20.39
CA ASP A 3 -2.48 15.68 20.89
C ASP A 3 -3.72 15.07 20.88
N GLN A 4 -3.82 14.02 20.32
CA GLN A 4 -5.02 13.31 20.15
C GLN A 4 -5.06 12.04 20.94
N VAL A 5 -4.11 11.83 21.79
CA VAL A 5 -4.00 10.59 22.53
C VAL A 5 -5.22 10.32 23.34
N GLY A 6 -5.78 9.14 23.24
CA GLY A 6 -6.94 8.75 24.02
C GLY A 6 -8.27 9.11 23.44
N HIS A 7 -8.31 9.85 22.35
CA HIS A 7 -9.56 10.17 21.70
C HIS A 7 -10.04 9.01 20.84
N ASP A 8 -11.33 8.77 20.80
CA ASP A 8 -11.88 7.73 19.93
C ASP A 8 -11.49 7.94 18.49
N ASP A 9 -11.43 9.20 18.05
CA ASP A 9 -11.08 9.52 16.65
C ASP A 9 -9.68 9.07 16.28
N ASP A 10 -8.77 9.02 17.27
CA ASP A 10 -7.41 8.56 17.01
C ASP A 10 -7.32 7.06 16.85
N MET A 11 -8.34 6.34 17.29
CA MET A 11 -8.36 4.88 17.24
C MET A 11 -9.08 4.36 16.01
N LYS A 12 -9.90 5.20 15.40
CA LYS A 12 -10.77 4.75 14.31
C LYS A 12 -10.07 4.88 12.97
N ILE A 13 -10.24 3.86 12.14
CA ILE A 13 -9.95 3.95 10.72
C ILE A 13 -11.32 3.99 10.05
N ASP A 14 -11.78 5.19 9.75
CA ASP A 14 -13.14 5.44 9.28
C ASP A 14 -13.15 6.27 8.00
N GLN A 15 -14.34 6.47 7.43
CA GLN A 15 -14.45 7.18 6.16
C GLN A 15 -13.87 8.60 6.21
N PRO A 16 -14.09 9.40 7.28
CA PRO A 16 -13.43 10.70 7.35
C PRO A 16 -11.91 10.65 7.26
N LEU A 17 -11.27 9.67 7.89
CA LEU A 17 -9.83 9.49 7.78
C LEU A 17 -9.43 9.14 6.35
N LEU A 18 -10.15 8.22 5.72
CA LEU A 18 -9.86 7.83 4.35
C LEU A 18 -10.06 9.01 3.39
N ASP A 19 -11.08 9.84 3.62
CA ASP A 19 -11.32 11.03 2.82
C ASP A 19 -10.19 12.04 2.95
N ASN A 20 -9.69 12.24 4.17
CA ASN A 20 -8.59 13.15 4.42
C ASN A 20 -7.31 12.68 3.71
N LEU A 21 -6.99 11.39 3.81
CA LEU A 21 -5.83 10.84 3.14
C LEU A 21 -5.96 10.95 1.63
N THR A 22 -7.16 10.73 1.10
CA THR A 22 -7.42 10.87 -0.34
C THR A 22 -7.20 12.31 -0.80
N ALA A 23 -7.66 13.30 -0.02
CA ALA A 23 -7.44 14.70 -0.36
C ALA A 23 -5.94 15.03 -0.38
N GLN A 24 -5.18 14.50 0.57
CA GLN A 24 -3.74 14.68 0.59
C GLN A 24 -3.06 13.99 -0.58
N ALA A 25 -3.53 12.80 -0.96
CA ALA A 25 -2.99 12.08 -2.12
C ALA A 25 -3.21 12.88 -3.40
N LYS A 26 -4.39 13.46 -3.58
CA LYS A 26 -4.69 14.28 -4.76
C LYS A 26 -3.80 15.51 -4.84
N ALA A 27 -3.41 16.06 -3.72
CA ALA A 27 -2.56 17.25 -3.67
C ALA A 27 -1.08 16.91 -3.77
N SER A 28 -0.72 15.63 -3.68
CA SER A 28 0.67 15.19 -3.74
C SER A 28 1.12 15.05 -5.19
N PRO A 29 2.36 15.45 -5.52
CA PRO A 29 2.91 15.20 -6.85
C PRO A 29 2.95 13.72 -7.22
N ARG A 30 3.04 12.83 -6.22
CA ARG A 30 3.08 11.39 -6.43
C ARG A 30 1.69 10.77 -6.50
N LEU A 31 0.62 11.55 -6.23
CA LEU A 31 -0.76 11.08 -6.23
C LEU A 31 -0.99 9.94 -5.26
N ARG A 32 -0.25 9.95 -4.15
CA ARG A 32 -0.47 9.01 -3.05
C ARG A 32 -0.02 9.62 -1.73
N MET A 33 -0.57 9.09 -0.64
CA MET A 33 -0.26 9.57 0.71
C MET A 33 -0.31 8.40 1.68
N ASN A 34 0.76 8.23 2.44
CA ASN A 34 0.88 7.20 3.45
C ASN A 34 0.45 7.72 4.81
N TYR A 35 -0.12 6.82 5.62
CA TYR A 35 -0.42 7.10 7.01
C TYR A 35 0.14 5.95 7.84
N ASP A 36 1.21 6.23 8.57
CA ASP A 36 1.98 5.21 9.29
C ASP A 36 1.30 4.88 10.62
N LEU A 37 1.01 3.61 10.82
CA LEU A 37 0.37 3.14 12.05
C LEU A 37 1.36 2.52 13.03
N ARG A 38 2.66 2.51 12.70
CA ARG A 38 3.67 1.96 13.59
C ARG A 38 3.79 2.78 14.87
N ASN A 39 4.19 2.11 15.95
CA ASN A 39 4.41 2.78 17.22
C ASN A 39 5.69 3.61 17.21
N SER A 40 6.68 3.21 16.40
CA SER A 40 7.96 3.89 16.27
C SER A 40 8.62 3.48 14.97
N ALA A 41 9.70 4.14 14.62
CA ALA A 41 10.49 3.78 13.43
C ALA A 41 11.09 2.40 13.52
N ALA A 42 11.30 1.89 14.73
CA ALA A 42 11.89 0.57 14.96
C ALA A 42 10.84 -0.53 15.11
N ASP A 43 9.55 -0.18 15.01
CA ASP A 43 8.48 -1.14 15.16
C ASP A 43 8.57 -2.19 14.05
N THR A 44 8.64 -3.46 14.45
CA THR A 44 8.75 -4.56 13.50
C THR A 44 7.41 -5.02 12.95
N SER A 45 6.31 -4.45 13.45
CA SER A 45 4.98 -4.71 12.91
C SER A 45 4.61 -3.57 11.98
N GLN A 46 5.12 -3.61 10.76
CA GLN A 46 4.83 -2.56 9.79
C GLN A 46 3.38 -2.63 9.36
N ARG A 47 2.70 -1.51 9.50
CA ARG A 47 1.31 -1.38 9.07
C ARG A 47 1.05 0.07 8.68
N MET A 48 0.45 0.25 7.53
CA MET A 48 0.33 1.57 6.94
C MET A 48 -0.91 1.65 6.07
N LEU A 49 -1.63 2.75 6.17
CA LEU A 49 -2.65 3.08 5.18
C LEU A 49 -1.96 3.81 4.03
N ASN A 50 -2.45 3.57 2.83
CA ASN A 50 -1.90 4.22 1.64
C ASN A 50 -3.06 4.61 0.74
N ALA A 51 -3.30 5.91 0.62
CA ALA A 51 -4.29 6.45 -0.32
C ALA A 51 -3.59 6.60 -1.67
N ILE A 52 -4.15 5.97 -2.70
CA ILE A 52 -3.51 5.93 -4.02
C ILE A 52 -4.52 6.34 -5.06
N GLU A 53 -4.24 7.46 -5.75
CA GLU A 53 -5.10 7.95 -6.81
C GLU A 53 -4.70 7.36 -8.16
N PRO A 54 -5.65 7.29 -9.12
CA PRO A 54 -5.29 6.90 -10.48
C PRO A 54 -4.20 7.80 -11.03
N GLY A 55 -3.25 7.21 -11.72
CA GLY A 55 -2.09 7.93 -12.25
C GLY A 55 -0.86 7.88 -11.36
N SER A 56 -1.00 7.46 -10.11
CA SER A 56 0.16 7.25 -9.25
C SER A 56 1.01 6.10 -9.79
N VAL A 57 2.32 6.33 -9.90
CA VAL A 57 3.24 5.33 -10.44
C VAL A 57 4.04 4.74 -9.29
N VAL A 58 3.91 3.43 -9.11
CA VAL A 58 4.67 2.67 -8.12
C VAL A 58 5.68 1.83 -8.88
N PRO A 59 6.98 1.93 -8.60
CA PRO A 59 7.97 1.11 -9.30
C PRO A 59 7.70 -0.39 -9.09
N ILE A 60 8.04 -1.20 -10.07
CA ILE A 60 8.02 -2.66 -9.90
C ILE A 60 9.15 -3.00 -8.96
N HIS A 61 8.84 -3.63 -7.82
CA HIS A 61 9.81 -3.84 -6.77
C HIS A 61 9.56 -5.16 -6.06
N ARG A 62 10.49 -5.52 -5.19
CA ARG A 62 10.33 -6.68 -4.32
C ARG A 62 10.81 -6.34 -2.91
N HIS A 63 10.33 -7.10 -1.94
CA HIS A 63 10.84 -7.10 -0.57
C HIS A 63 11.49 -8.45 -0.35
N GLN A 64 12.81 -8.50 -0.22
CA GLN A 64 13.52 -9.78 -0.22
C GLN A 64 13.25 -10.63 1.01
N LYS A 65 13.06 -9.98 2.15
CA LYS A 65 13.02 -10.69 3.43
C LYS A 65 11.63 -10.82 4.03
N THR A 66 10.66 -10.09 3.52
CA THR A 66 9.33 -10.04 4.14
C THR A 66 8.25 -10.30 3.12
N SER A 67 7.23 -11.02 3.54
CA SER A 67 5.98 -11.04 2.80
C SER A 67 5.19 -9.79 3.14
N GLU A 68 4.19 -9.49 2.32
CA GLU A 68 3.35 -8.31 2.49
C GLU A 68 1.90 -8.71 2.31
N THR A 69 1.03 -8.24 3.20
CA THR A 69 -0.41 -8.40 3.02
C THR A 69 -1.00 -7.05 2.65
N VAL A 70 -1.78 -7.03 1.57
CA VAL A 70 -2.45 -5.82 1.09
C VAL A 70 -3.94 -6.05 1.18
N VAL A 71 -4.64 -5.17 1.88
CA VAL A 71 -6.10 -5.23 2.02
C VAL A 71 -6.67 -3.94 1.45
N VAL A 72 -7.63 -4.04 0.54
CA VAL A 72 -8.28 -2.85 0.00
C VAL A 72 -9.44 -2.48 0.90
N LEU A 73 -9.33 -1.32 1.54
CA LEU A 73 -10.37 -0.84 2.44
C LEU A 73 -11.47 -0.12 1.67
N ARG A 74 -11.11 0.54 0.57
CA ARG A 74 -12.05 1.30 -0.25
C ARG A 74 -11.47 1.46 -1.64
N GLY A 75 -12.32 1.45 -2.66
CA GLY A 75 -11.88 1.62 -4.03
C GLY A 75 -11.48 0.33 -4.70
N ARG A 76 -10.61 0.40 -5.68
CA ARG A 76 -10.16 -0.76 -6.45
C ARG A 76 -8.72 -0.56 -6.91
N VAL A 77 -7.93 -1.61 -6.86
CA VAL A 77 -6.58 -1.63 -7.41
C VAL A 77 -6.41 -2.84 -8.30
N VAL A 78 -5.42 -2.79 -9.18
CA VAL A 78 -4.90 -3.98 -9.83
C VAL A 78 -3.48 -4.18 -9.36
N GLU A 79 -3.19 -5.39 -8.87
CA GLU A 79 -1.85 -5.79 -8.47
C GLU A 79 -1.26 -6.58 -9.62
N GLU A 80 -0.03 -6.25 -10.02
CA GLU A 80 0.64 -6.87 -11.15
C GLU A 80 1.91 -7.55 -10.65
N PHE A 81 2.12 -8.79 -11.07
CA PHE A 81 3.28 -9.59 -10.71
C PHE A 81 4.15 -9.81 -11.94
N TYR A 82 5.47 -9.78 -11.74
CA TYR A 82 6.40 -9.80 -12.86
C TYR A 82 7.40 -10.93 -12.73
N ASP A 83 7.78 -11.47 -13.88
CA ASP A 83 8.86 -12.45 -13.98
C ASP A 83 10.17 -11.69 -14.08
N GLU A 84 11.12 -12.04 -13.22
CA GLU A 84 12.40 -11.33 -13.17
C GLU A 84 13.22 -11.54 -14.45
N LEU A 85 13.22 -12.75 -14.96
CA LEU A 85 14.06 -13.09 -16.13
C LEU A 85 13.50 -12.48 -17.39
N GLU A 86 12.21 -12.64 -17.62
CA GLU A 86 11.58 -12.14 -18.85
C GLU A 86 11.12 -10.69 -18.73
N ARG A 87 11.00 -10.17 -17.50
CA ARG A 87 10.55 -8.82 -17.20
C ARG A 87 9.15 -8.55 -17.75
N THR A 88 8.35 -9.59 -17.79
CA THR A 88 6.97 -9.49 -18.28
C THR A 88 6.00 -9.69 -17.13
N CYS A 89 4.81 -9.13 -17.29
CA CYS A 89 3.75 -9.33 -16.32
C CYS A 89 3.24 -10.76 -16.42
N SER A 90 3.36 -11.50 -15.33
CA SER A 90 2.98 -12.91 -15.29
C SER A 90 1.57 -13.15 -14.78
N ALA A 91 1.04 -12.21 -14.00
CA ALA A 91 -0.31 -12.32 -13.45
C ALA A 91 -0.80 -10.96 -12.99
N THR A 92 -2.11 -10.77 -13.02
CA THR A 92 -2.74 -9.58 -12.46
C THR A 92 -3.96 -9.99 -11.65
N TYR A 93 -4.24 -9.22 -10.60
CA TYR A 93 -5.46 -9.42 -9.79
C TYR A 93 -6.10 -8.07 -9.56
N GLU A 94 -7.38 -7.97 -9.87
CA GLU A 94 -8.15 -6.81 -9.43
C GLU A 94 -8.64 -7.08 -8.02
N VAL A 95 -8.42 -6.13 -7.12
CA VAL A 95 -8.70 -6.27 -5.69
C VAL A 95 -9.61 -5.14 -5.24
N SER A 96 -10.70 -5.47 -4.58
CA SER A 96 -11.64 -4.48 -4.06
C SER A 96 -12.40 -5.07 -2.88
N PRO A 97 -12.98 -4.23 -2.00
CA PRO A 97 -13.67 -4.74 -0.80
C PRO A 97 -14.83 -5.69 -1.11
N SER A 98 -15.51 -5.48 -2.23
CA SER A 98 -16.68 -6.30 -2.59
C SER A 98 -16.41 -7.27 -3.73
N GLY A 99 -15.19 -7.32 -4.22
CA GLY A 99 -14.86 -8.23 -5.33
C GLY A 99 -14.55 -9.64 -4.84
N PRO A 100 -14.36 -10.59 -5.78
CA PRO A 100 -13.96 -11.94 -5.40
C PRO A 100 -12.63 -11.97 -4.66
N VAL A 101 -11.73 -11.02 -4.98
CA VAL A 101 -10.45 -10.89 -4.29
C VAL A 101 -10.48 -9.57 -3.54
N CYS A 102 -10.36 -9.62 -2.22
CA CYS A 102 -10.40 -8.41 -1.39
C CYS A 102 -9.06 -8.10 -0.73
N ALA A 103 -8.12 -9.02 -0.78
CA ALA A 103 -6.79 -8.86 -0.20
C ALA A 103 -5.84 -9.82 -0.89
N LEU A 104 -4.55 -9.53 -0.78
CA LEU A 104 -3.51 -10.41 -1.32
C LEU A 104 -2.42 -10.58 -0.27
N ASN A 105 -1.85 -11.77 -0.21
CA ASN A 105 -0.66 -12.03 0.57
C ASN A 105 0.48 -12.28 -0.41
N ILE A 106 1.43 -11.37 -0.46
CA ILE A 106 2.50 -11.36 -1.46
C ILE A 106 3.75 -11.94 -0.81
N PRO A 107 4.24 -13.10 -1.30
CA PRO A 107 5.42 -13.72 -0.71
C PRO A 107 6.66 -12.85 -0.86
N ALA A 108 7.62 -13.04 0.07
CA ALA A 108 8.91 -12.38 -0.03
C ALA A 108 9.59 -12.70 -1.37
N GLY A 109 10.26 -11.72 -1.92
CA GLY A 109 11.00 -11.89 -3.16
C GLY A 109 10.17 -11.75 -4.43
N THR A 110 8.88 -11.52 -4.33
CA THR A 110 8.01 -11.42 -5.50
C THR A 110 8.07 -10.02 -6.09
N TRP A 111 8.35 -9.93 -7.38
CA TRP A 111 8.35 -8.65 -8.10
C TRP A 111 6.91 -8.24 -8.37
N HIS A 112 6.55 -7.04 -7.94
CA HIS A 112 5.16 -6.58 -8.07
C HIS A 112 5.05 -5.07 -8.08
N THR A 113 3.90 -4.60 -8.56
CA THR A 113 3.45 -3.23 -8.42
C THR A 113 1.94 -3.21 -8.38
N LEU A 114 1.38 -2.07 -8.07
CA LEU A 114 -0.06 -1.91 -8.14
C LEU A 114 -0.39 -0.54 -8.70
N ARG A 115 -1.60 -0.40 -9.20
CA ARG A 115 -2.14 0.89 -9.60
C ARG A 115 -3.60 1.00 -9.21
N SER A 116 -4.00 2.21 -8.90
CA SER A 116 -5.38 2.50 -8.52
C SER A 116 -6.26 2.58 -9.76
N LEU A 117 -7.44 1.99 -9.66
CA LEU A 117 -8.43 2.02 -10.74
C LEU A 117 -9.51 3.07 -10.52
N GLU A 118 -9.60 3.64 -9.32
CA GLU A 118 -10.59 4.69 -9.07
C GLU A 118 -10.13 5.63 -7.97
N SER A 119 -10.66 6.86 -8.01
CA SER A 119 -10.35 7.87 -7.00
C SER A 119 -10.94 7.45 -5.66
N GLY A 120 -10.24 7.80 -4.59
CA GLY A 120 -10.67 7.47 -3.24
C GLY A 120 -10.17 6.13 -2.73
N THR A 121 -9.35 5.45 -3.53
CA THR A 121 -8.80 4.14 -3.15
C THR A 121 -7.86 4.27 -1.96
N VAL A 122 -8.07 3.44 -0.95
CA VAL A 122 -7.17 3.34 0.20
C VAL A 122 -6.93 1.86 0.52
N ILE A 123 -5.67 1.51 0.68
CA ILE A 123 -5.26 0.15 1.04
C ILE A 123 -4.60 0.15 2.42
N LEU A 124 -4.63 -1.01 3.07
CA LEU A 124 -3.85 -1.27 4.27
C LEU A 124 -2.74 -2.24 3.86
N GLU A 125 -1.50 -1.85 4.13
CA GLU A 125 -0.34 -2.69 3.87
C GLU A 125 0.27 -3.10 5.19
N VAL A 126 0.53 -4.39 5.37
CA VAL A 126 1.19 -4.90 6.56
C VAL A 126 2.36 -5.78 6.16
N LYS A 127 3.48 -5.61 6.87
CA LYS A 127 4.70 -6.37 6.63
C LYS A 127 5.36 -6.70 7.96
N ASP A 128 6.06 -7.81 8.02
CA ASP A 128 6.83 -8.21 9.17
C ASP A 128 8.24 -7.64 9.05
N GLY A 129 8.81 -7.22 10.17
CA GLY A 129 10.16 -6.67 10.21
C GLY A 129 10.18 -5.15 10.18
N ALA A 130 11.30 -4.58 10.64
CA ALA A 130 11.47 -3.14 10.65
C ALA A 130 11.61 -2.59 9.24
N TYR A 131 11.17 -1.34 9.04
CA TYR A 131 11.24 -0.70 7.74
C TYR A 131 12.69 -0.57 7.26
N GLU A 132 12.89 -0.94 6.00
CA GLU A 132 14.15 -0.71 5.31
C GLU A 132 13.82 -0.09 3.95
N PRO A 133 14.49 0.99 3.55
CA PRO A 133 14.28 1.54 2.21
C PRO A 133 14.58 0.50 1.14
N ILE A 134 13.84 0.56 0.05
CA ILE A 134 14.07 -0.34 -1.07
C ILE A 134 15.38 0.05 -1.75
N SER A 135 16.28 -0.92 -1.92
CA SER A 135 17.54 -0.68 -2.61
C SER A 135 17.33 -0.75 -4.13
N ASP A 136 18.29 -0.20 -4.86
CA ASP A 136 18.22 -0.15 -6.31
C ASP A 136 18.11 -1.53 -6.94
N CYS A 137 18.73 -2.54 -6.34
CA CYS A 137 18.66 -3.90 -6.87
C CYS A 137 17.30 -4.55 -6.66
N ASP A 138 16.43 -3.96 -5.86
CA ASP A 138 15.08 -4.46 -5.61
C ASP A 138 14.02 -3.67 -6.38
N ILE A 139 14.43 -2.91 -7.36
CA ILE A 139 13.56 -2.24 -8.32
C ILE A 139 13.84 -2.83 -9.70
N LEU A 140 12.81 -3.31 -10.36
CA LEU A 140 12.94 -3.88 -11.69
C LEU A 140 12.88 -2.75 -12.73
N LYS A 141 13.90 -2.64 -13.55
CA LYS A 141 14.00 -1.57 -14.53
C LYS A 141 13.79 -2.06 -15.96
#